data_8a0300b2dc266d7fc429ed8434168183
#
_entry.id   8a0300b2dc266d7fc429ed8434168183
#
_cell.length_a   1.000
_cell.length_b   1.000
_cell.length_c   1.000
_cell.angle_alpha   90.00
_cell.angle_beta   90.00
_cell.angle_gamma   90.00
#
_symmetry.space_group_name_H-M   'P 1'
#
loop_
_entity.id
_entity.type
_entity.pdbx_description
1 polymer ?
#
loop_
_entity_poly.entity_id
_entity_poly.type
_entity_poly.pdbx_seq_one_letter_code
_entity_poly.pdbx_strand_id
1 'polypeptide(L)'
;MNFRRAIAVVVGAVLPIAGFAAPAAQAAQTGVSVTYQVDARHDGTLVDAGVAAPPLDRKWERDLGGNVSYPIVAGGRVFVTSSSPNGYGTVLHGLDAATGQDAWAPVGLGGTYWWSALAYGGGRLYAQNYDGVLSAFNPATGAELWSAKMPGQSAFSSPPTFAAGVVYTGGAGSGGTLYAVDAATGAVLWTQGVANGDDSSPAVTASGVYVAYACEQAYAFDPKSGTPIWHHSTSCSGGGGRTPVVADGGLWIRDDAGMEPAVLTVADGAVRGTYEAADGWTPAPAIDGHQGYFVDNGVLTERHSRTLESRWTFAGDNQLSSAPIVVNGYVYVGSRTGQLWALNGATGEPVWSTNVGSPIAAPDEHNVSQPLTGLAAGGGLVVVPATNTLVAYGH
;
A
#
# COMPACT_ATOMS: atom_id res chain seq x y z
N MET A 1 -26.33 41.17 75.61
CA MET A 1 -26.76 40.88 74.30
C MET A 1 -25.54 40.49 73.49
N ASN A 2 -25.23 39.19 73.38
CA ASN A 2 -24.04 38.68 72.69
C ASN A 2 -24.44 38.06 71.39
N PHE A 3 -24.07 38.72 70.28
CA PHE A 3 -24.22 38.15 68.92
C PHE A 3 -22.97 37.32 68.63
N ARG A 4 -23.15 35.95 68.46
CA ARG A 4 -22.18 35.06 67.92
C ARG A 4 -22.34 35.06 66.39
N ARG A 5 -21.27 35.47 65.70
CA ARG A 5 -21.16 35.28 64.22
C ARG A 5 -20.72 33.87 63.94
N ALA A 6 -21.51 33.14 63.12
CA ALA A 6 -21.16 31.84 62.55
C ALA A 6 -20.35 32.08 61.27
N ILE A 7 -19.19 31.47 61.18
CA ILE A 7 -18.35 31.42 59.95
C ILE A 7 -18.70 30.14 59.21
N ALA A 8 -19.25 30.26 58.00
CA ALA A 8 -19.48 29.14 57.12
C ALA A 8 -18.17 28.85 56.34
N VAL A 9 -17.62 27.65 56.52
CA VAL A 9 -16.49 27.14 55.74
C VAL A 9 -17.06 26.46 54.49
N VAL A 10 -16.77 27.01 53.30
CA VAL A 10 -17.10 26.40 52.03
C VAL A 10 -15.92 25.46 51.66
N VAL A 11 -16.14 24.14 51.72
CA VAL A 11 -15.20 23.14 51.22
C VAL A 11 -15.42 23.02 49.73
N GLY A 12 -14.52 23.59 48.94
CA GLY A 12 -14.49 23.41 47.49
C GLY A 12 -14.00 21.99 47.15
N ALA A 13 -14.87 21.15 46.54
CA ALA A 13 -14.47 19.88 45.96
C ALA A 13 -13.69 20.13 44.67
N VAL A 14 -12.40 19.78 44.67
CA VAL A 14 -11.57 19.76 43.47
C VAL A 14 -11.83 18.40 42.77
N LEU A 15 -12.52 18.45 41.63
CA LEU A 15 -12.66 17.30 40.74
C LEU A 15 -11.32 17.07 40.01
N PRO A 16 -10.80 15.84 39.93
CA PRO A 16 -9.62 15.58 39.14
C PRO A 16 -9.95 15.72 37.63
N ILE A 17 -9.21 16.56 36.95
CA ILE A 17 -9.22 16.66 35.50
C ILE A 17 -8.58 15.37 34.98
N ALA A 18 -9.37 14.49 34.38
CA ALA A 18 -8.87 13.33 33.68
C ALA A 18 -8.02 13.85 32.50
N GLY A 19 -6.72 13.74 32.61
CA GLY A 19 -5.79 14.02 31.53
C GLY A 19 -6.07 13.07 30.36
N PHE A 20 -6.49 13.61 29.22
CA PHE A 20 -6.47 12.88 27.96
C PHE A 20 -5.01 12.58 27.63
N ALA A 21 -4.61 11.31 27.76
CA ALA A 21 -3.34 10.87 27.22
C ALA A 21 -3.38 11.09 25.70
N ALA A 22 -2.45 11.90 25.19
CA ALA A 22 -2.24 12.02 23.76
C ALA A 22 -1.98 10.63 23.17
N PRO A 23 -2.57 10.26 22.01
CA PRO A 23 -2.27 8.99 21.37
C PRO A 23 -0.76 8.96 21.10
N ALA A 24 -0.10 7.92 21.61
CA ALA A 24 1.30 7.68 21.34
C ALA A 24 1.46 7.60 19.80
N ALA A 25 2.38 8.41 19.27
CA ALA A 25 2.79 8.30 17.88
C ALA A 25 3.18 6.83 17.65
N GLN A 26 2.46 6.14 16.76
CA GLN A 26 2.73 4.75 16.45
C GLN A 26 4.11 4.72 15.79
N ALA A 27 5.09 4.15 16.50
CA ALA A 27 6.41 3.89 15.93
C ALA A 27 6.20 3.10 14.64
N ALA A 28 6.87 3.48 13.56
CA ALA A 28 6.85 2.72 12.31
C ALA A 28 7.14 1.25 12.66
N GLN A 29 6.25 0.35 12.25
CA GLN A 29 6.46 -1.08 12.48
C GLN A 29 7.63 -1.50 11.60
N THR A 30 8.82 -1.62 12.18
CA THR A 30 10.00 -2.09 11.46
C THR A 30 9.79 -3.57 11.12
N GLY A 31 10.09 -3.95 9.89
CA GLY A 31 10.09 -5.35 9.48
C GLY A 31 8.74 -5.92 9.03
N VAL A 32 7.83 -5.09 8.50
CA VAL A 32 6.49 -5.53 8.03
C VAL A 32 6.07 -4.82 6.76
N SER A 33 5.48 -5.55 5.81
CA SER A 33 4.72 -4.97 4.70
C SER A 33 3.25 -4.91 5.07
N VAL A 34 2.64 -3.72 5.07
CA VAL A 34 1.31 -3.48 5.65
C VAL A 34 0.25 -3.05 4.64
N THR A 35 0.65 -2.73 3.41
CA THR A 35 -0.22 -2.40 2.28
C THR A 35 0.53 -2.61 0.97
N TYR A 36 -0.09 -2.26 -0.18
CA TYR A 36 0.58 -2.21 -1.48
C TYR A 36 1.83 -1.32 -1.40
N GLN A 37 2.94 -1.75 -2.05
CA GLN A 37 4.24 -1.06 -1.97
C GLN A 37 4.72 -0.81 -0.52
N VAL A 38 4.61 -1.85 0.29
CA VAL A 38 5.20 -2.00 1.63
C VAL A 38 4.51 -1.21 2.73
N ASP A 39 4.47 0.13 2.66
CA ASP A 39 4.00 0.98 3.74
C ASP A 39 2.92 1.99 3.29
N ALA A 40 2.42 2.80 4.23
CA ALA A 40 1.37 3.78 3.96
C ALA A 40 1.80 4.94 3.03
N ARG A 41 3.09 5.10 2.75
CA ARG A 41 3.62 6.09 1.80
C ARG A 41 3.80 5.50 0.41
N HIS A 42 3.69 4.18 0.30
CA HIS A 42 3.95 3.40 -0.92
C HIS A 42 5.37 3.58 -1.47
N ASP A 43 6.34 3.91 -0.60
CA ASP A 43 7.71 4.19 -1.03
C ASP A 43 8.51 2.93 -1.40
N GLY A 44 7.93 1.75 -1.23
CA GLY A 44 8.53 0.48 -1.62
C GLY A 44 9.73 0.08 -0.76
N THR A 45 9.95 0.71 0.40
CA THR A 45 11.16 0.50 1.21
C THR A 45 10.86 -0.15 2.55
N LEU A 46 11.77 -1.01 2.99
CA LEU A 46 11.69 -1.69 4.27
C LEU A 46 13.06 -1.81 4.92
N VAL A 47 13.11 -1.53 6.20
CA VAL A 47 14.23 -1.93 7.06
C VAL A 47 13.75 -3.05 7.97
N ASP A 48 14.27 -4.26 7.78
CA ASP A 48 13.95 -5.43 8.59
C ASP A 48 15.22 -6.18 8.98
N ALA A 49 15.61 -6.10 10.23
CA ALA A 49 16.78 -6.82 10.74
C ALA A 49 16.64 -8.36 10.64
N GLY A 50 15.44 -8.88 10.47
CA GLY A 50 15.17 -10.31 10.26
C GLY A 50 15.44 -10.77 8.83
N VAL A 51 15.39 -9.87 7.84
CA VAL A 51 15.74 -10.21 6.45
C VAL A 51 17.25 -10.09 6.30
N ALA A 52 17.90 -11.24 6.15
CA ALA A 52 19.34 -11.27 5.93
C ALA A 52 19.73 -10.76 4.54
N ALA A 53 20.99 -10.40 4.38
CA ALA A 53 21.53 -10.08 3.07
C ALA A 53 21.47 -11.30 2.14
N PRO A 54 21.19 -11.12 0.82
CA PRO A 54 21.27 -12.22 -0.14
C PRO A 54 22.66 -12.89 -0.13
N PRO A 55 22.76 -14.19 -0.44
CA PRO A 55 21.74 -15.05 -1.08
C PRO A 55 20.67 -15.55 -0.10
N LEU A 56 19.45 -15.72 -0.58
CA LEU A 56 18.32 -16.23 0.19
C LEU A 56 17.95 -17.65 -0.24
N ASP A 57 17.45 -18.46 0.71
CA ASP A 57 16.92 -19.79 0.46
C ASP A 57 15.40 -19.75 0.28
N ARG A 58 14.86 -20.63 -0.60
CA ARG A 58 13.42 -20.85 -0.68
C ARG A 58 12.96 -21.53 0.62
N LYS A 59 12.05 -20.90 1.34
CA LYS A 59 11.47 -21.44 2.58
C LYS A 59 10.24 -22.30 2.31
N TRP A 60 9.36 -21.78 1.52
CA TRP A 60 8.13 -22.49 1.13
C TRP A 60 7.55 -21.91 -0.17
N GLU A 61 6.64 -22.69 -0.75
CA GLU A 61 5.86 -22.37 -1.93
C GLU A 61 4.42 -22.86 -1.71
N ARG A 62 3.44 -22.06 -2.12
CA ARG A 62 2.01 -22.38 -2.02
C ARG A 62 1.28 -22.02 -3.31
N ASP A 63 0.65 -22.99 -3.94
CA ASP A 63 -0.37 -22.78 -4.95
C ASP A 63 -1.70 -22.45 -4.23
N LEU A 64 -2.30 -21.31 -4.55
CA LEU A 64 -3.54 -20.80 -3.97
C LEU A 64 -4.73 -20.96 -4.91
N GLY A 65 -4.56 -21.60 -6.07
CA GLY A 65 -5.62 -21.97 -7.00
C GLY A 65 -6.18 -20.84 -7.85
N GLY A 66 -5.66 -19.61 -7.71
CA GLY A 66 -6.06 -18.44 -8.51
C GLY A 66 -4.99 -17.35 -8.43
N ASN A 67 -5.06 -16.33 -9.30
CA ASN A 67 -4.11 -15.23 -9.31
C ASN A 67 -4.00 -14.57 -7.93
N VAL A 68 -2.76 -14.34 -7.47
CA VAL A 68 -2.46 -13.93 -6.10
C VAL A 68 -2.18 -12.44 -6.03
N SER A 69 -2.72 -11.78 -4.99
CA SER A 69 -2.47 -10.37 -4.70
C SER A 69 -1.06 -10.11 -4.19
N TYR A 70 -0.69 -8.80 -4.03
CA TYR A 70 0.44 -8.43 -3.20
C TYR A 70 0.25 -8.96 -1.77
N PRO A 71 1.32 -9.45 -1.11
CA PRO A 71 1.24 -9.95 0.25
C PRO A 71 1.30 -8.83 1.28
N ILE A 72 0.62 -9.05 2.40
CA ILE A 72 0.89 -8.38 3.67
C ILE A 72 1.73 -9.34 4.53
N VAL A 73 2.83 -8.85 5.10
CA VAL A 73 3.69 -9.64 5.98
C VAL A 73 3.74 -8.98 7.34
N ALA A 74 3.02 -9.53 8.30
CA ALA A 74 2.90 -8.93 9.63
C ALA A 74 2.52 -9.96 10.71
N GLY A 75 3.01 -9.79 11.93
CA GLY A 75 2.60 -10.59 13.09
C GLY A 75 2.87 -12.10 12.95
N GLY A 76 3.93 -12.50 12.25
CA GLY A 76 4.25 -13.92 11.99
C GLY A 76 3.30 -14.57 10.96
N ARG A 77 2.61 -13.78 10.15
CA ARG A 77 1.68 -14.22 9.11
C ARG A 77 2.00 -13.58 7.78
N VAL A 78 1.58 -14.27 6.71
CA VAL A 78 1.49 -13.71 5.35
C VAL A 78 0.01 -13.73 4.95
N PHE A 79 -0.53 -12.57 4.62
CA PHE A 79 -1.92 -12.43 4.16
C PHE A 79 -1.93 -12.08 2.69
N VAL A 80 -2.76 -12.78 1.93
CA VAL A 80 -2.98 -12.53 0.49
C VAL A 80 -4.43 -12.79 0.14
N THR A 81 -4.86 -12.25 -0.98
CA THR A 81 -6.08 -12.73 -1.64
C THR A 81 -5.74 -13.48 -2.91
N SER A 82 -6.58 -14.42 -3.28
CA SER A 82 -6.54 -15.07 -4.59
C SER A 82 -7.86 -14.93 -5.31
N SER A 83 -7.84 -14.98 -6.65
CA SER A 83 -9.06 -15.10 -7.45
C SER A 83 -9.84 -16.35 -7.03
N SER A 84 -11.16 -16.25 -6.89
CA SER A 84 -11.98 -17.41 -6.57
C SER A 84 -11.96 -18.42 -7.70
N PRO A 85 -11.71 -19.71 -7.43
CA PRO A 85 -11.76 -20.76 -8.47
C PRO A 85 -13.20 -21.13 -8.89
N ASN A 86 -14.21 -20.71 -8.12
CA ASN A 86 -15.61 -21.12 -8.28
C ASN A 86 -16.53 -20.01 -8.76
N GLY A 87 -16.02 -19.02 -9.50
CA GLY A 87 -16.78 -17.88 -10.00
C GLY A 87 -16.16 -16.54 -9.61
N TYR A 88 -16.97 -15.50 -9.61
CA TYR A 88 -16.51 -14.14 -9.24
C TYR A 88 -16.12 -14.05 -7.76
N GLY A 89 -15.38 -12.99 -7.45
CA GLY A 89 -14.90 -12.69 -6.12
C GLY A 89 -13.52 -13.25 -5.83
N THR A 90 -13.11 -13.07 -4.59
CA THR A 90 -11.76 -13.44 -4.11
C THR A 90 -11.83 -14.20 -2.80
N VAL A 91 -10.74 -14.87 -2.48
CA VAL A 91 -10.56 -15.63 -1.24
C VAL A 91 -9.39 -15.02 -0.46
N LEU A 92 -9.61 -14.73 0.80
CA LEU A 92 -8.59 -14.26 1.75
C LEU A 92 -7.90 -15.45 2.40
N HIS A 93 -6.57 -15.45 2.37
CA HIS A 93 -5.72 -16.46 3.01
C HIS A 93 -4.87 -15.79 4.11
N GLY A 94 -4.75 -16.48 5.24
CA GLY A 94 -3.77 -16.16 6.26
C GLY A 94 -2.86 -17.35 6.48
N LEU A 95 -1.60 -17.21 6.10
CA LEU A 95 -0.59 -18.24 6.13
C LEU A 95 0.36 -18.03 7.31
N ASP A 96 0.83 -19.09 7.90
CA ASP A 96 1.95 -19.04 8.84
C ASP A 96 3.22 -18.66 8.09
N ALA A 97 3.90 -17.60 8.52
CA ALA A 97 5.04 -17.04 7.79
C ALA A 97 6.23 -18.02 7.72
N ALA A 98 6.42 -18.87 8.70
CA ALA A 98 7.55 -19.80 8.71
C ALA A 98 7.33 -21.03 7.83
N THR A 99 6.07 -21.45 7.64
CA THR A 99 5.76 -22.74 6.98
C THR A 99 4.95 -22.60 5.70
N GLY A 100 4.32 -21.45 5.43
CA GLY A 100 3.38 -21.25 4.33
C GLY A 100 2.06 -22.03 4.48
N GLN A 101 1.82 -22.70 5.61
CA GLN A 101 0.58 -23.43 5.84
C GLN A 101 -0.55 -22.48 6.27
N ASP A 102 -1.80 -22.88 6.00
CA ASP A 102 -2.95 -22.10 6.43
C ASP A 102 -2.96 -21.96 7.97
N ALA A 103 -2.94 -20.73 8.46
CA ALA A 103 -3.06 -20.44 9.88
C ALA A 103 -4.52 -20.52 10.36
N TRP A 104 -5.44 -20.35 9.44
CA TRP A 104 -6.89 -20.48 9.60
C TRP A 104 -7.54 -20.77 8.24
N ALA A 105 -8.78 -21.26 8.23
CA ALA A 105 -9.50 -21.62 7.01
C ALA A 105 -9.68 -20.39 6.10
N PRO A 106 -9.41 -20.47 4.79
CA PRO A 106 -9.60 -19.37 3.85
C PRO A 106 -11.02 -18.80 3.89
N VAL A 107 -11.15 -17.48 3.73
CA VAL A 107 -12.41 -16.73 3.84
C VAL A 107 -12.79 -16.13 2.49
N GLY A 108 -13.98 -16.43 1.97
CA GLY A 108 -14.52 -15.79 0.77
C GLY A 108 -14.86 -14.32 1.03
N LEU A 109 -14.34 -13.41 0.23
CA LEU A 109 -14.64 -11.97 0.30
C LEU A 109 -15.82 -11.56 -0.60
N GLY A 110 -16.32 -12.48 -1.44
CA GLY A 110 -17.34 -12.16 -2.44
C GLY A 110 -16.87 -11.18 -3.51
N GLY A 111 -17.81 -10.46 -4.11
CA GLY A 111 -17.56 -9.45 -5.15
C GLY A 111 -18.01 -9.90 -6.53
N THR A 112 -18.28 -8.91 -7.40
CA THR A 112 -18.73 -9.12 -8.79
C THR A 112 -17.59 -9.21 -9.79
N TYR A 113 -16.33 -9.01 -9.31
CA TYR A 113 -15.08 -9.18 -10.05
C TYR A 113 -14.06 -9.95 -9.21
N TRP A 114 -12.93 -10.31 -9.81
CA TRP A 114 -11.83 -11.04 -9.13
C TRP A 114 -10.82 -10.09 -8.49
N TRP A 115 -11.29 -8.98 -7.95
CA TRP A 115 -10.43 -7.97 -7.34
C TRP A 115 -10.75 -7.83 -5.84
N SER A 116 -9.70 -7.79 -5.06
CA SER A 116 -9.69 -7.34 -3.68
C SER A 116 -8.28 -6.91 -3.29
N ALA A 117 -8.18 -6.09 -2.27
CA ALA A 117 -6.92 -5.57 -1.77
C ALA A 117 -6.91 -5.50 -0.25
N LEU A 118 -5.72 -5.50 0.34
CA LEU A 118 -5.50 -5.66 1.76
C LEU A 118 -4.75 -4.47 2.36
N ALA A 119 -5.00 -4.21 3.65
CA ALA A 119 -4.15 -3.40 4.50
C ALA A 119 -4.05 -4.01 5.91
N TYR A 120 -2.99 -3.71 6.63
CA TYR A 120 -2.80 -4.15 8.01
C TYR A 120 -2.43 -2.98 8.90
N GLY A 121 -3.00 -2.93 10.09
CA GLY A 121 -2.63 -1.95 11.09
C GLY A 121 -3.54 -1.97 12.31
N GLY A 122 -3.09 -1.41 13.42
CA GLY A 122 -3.85 -1.42 14.67
C GLY A 122 -4.23 -2.83 15.17
N GLY A 123 -3.46 -3.86 14.79
CA GLY A 123 -3.74 -5.25 15.14
C GLY A 123 -4.91 -5.87 14.36
N ARG A 124 -5.28 -5.31 13.22
CA ARG A 124 -6.35 -5.81 12.33
C ARG A 124 -5.86 -5.94 10.91
N LEU A 125 -6.46 -6.86 10.17
CA LEU A 125 -6.34 -6.99 8.73
C LEU A 125 -7.61 -6.43 8.09
N TYR A 126 -7.46 -5.57 7.10
CA TYR A 126 -8.56 -4.99 6.33
C TYR A 126 -8.54 -5.55 4.93
N ALA A 127 -9.72 -5.88 4.40
CA ALA A 127 -9.89 -6.33 3.04
C ALA A 127 -11.05 -5.56 2.39
N GLN A 128 -10.81 -5.06 1.18
CA GLN A 128 -11.84 -4.43 0.35
C GLN A 128 -12.04 -5.24 -0.91
N ASN A 129 -13.30 -5.52 -1.28
CA ASN A 129 -13.64 -6.11 -2.57
C ASN A 129 -14.10 -5.05 -3.57
N TYR A 130 -14.22 -5.45 -4.85
CA TYR A 130 -14.62 -4.56 -5.95
C TYR A 130 -15.99 -3.89 -5.73
N ASP A 131 -16.91 -4.54 -5.03
CA ASP A 131 -18.24 -3.96 -4.75
C ASP A 131 -18.19 -2.91 -3.62
N GLY A 132 -17.02 -2.62 -3.05
CA GLY A 132 -16.85 -1.64 -1.98
C GLY A 132 -17.28 -2.13 -0.61
N VAL A 133 -17.29 -3.43 -0.39
CA VAL A 133 -17.38 -3.97 0.96
C VAL A 133 -15.98 -3.97 1.57
N LEU A 134 -15.79 -3.13 2.58
CA LEU A 134 -14.60 -3.08 3.40
C LEU A 134 -14.87 -3.83 4.71
N SER A 135 -14.08 -4.85 4.98
CA SER A 135 -14.18 -5.66 6.20
C SER A 135 -12.89 -5.66 6.99
N ALA A 136 -12.99 -5.76 8.31
CA ALA A 136 -11.85 -5.98 9.18
C ALA A 136 -11.89 -7.39 9.76
N PHE A 137 -10.71 -8.00 9.86
CA PHE A 137 -10.52 -9.36 10.36
C PHE A 137 -9.54 -9.40 11.51
N ASN A 138 -9.74 -10.35 12.42
CA ASN A 138 -8.73 -10.72 13.39
C ASN A 138 -7.60 -11.48 12.68
N PRO A 139 -6.36 -10.97 12.64
CA PRO A 139 -5.28 -11.58 11.87
C PRO A 139 -4.84 -12.95 12.43
N ALA A 140 -5.10 -13.23 13.71
CA ALA A 140 -4.72 -14.50 14.34
C ALA A 140 -5.69 -15.64 14.01
N THR A 141 -6.97 -15.33 13.75
CA THR A 141 -8.05 -16.33 13.63
C THR A 141 -8.81 -16.29 12.31
N GLY A 142 -8.66 -15.22 11.49
CA GLY A 142 -9.45 -14.98 10.29
C GLY A 142 -10.90 -14.57 10.56
N ALA A 143 -11.31 -14.40 11.81
CA ALA A 143 -12.68 -14.01 12.15
C ALA A 143 -12.96 -12.57 11.73
N GLU A 144 -14.08 -12.33 11.03
CA GLU A 144 -14.56 -11.00 10.71
C GLU A 144 -14.93 -10.24 11.99
N LEU A 145 -14.43 -9.03 12.14
CA LEU A 145 -14.69 -8.13 13.27
C LEU A 145 -15.82 -7.14 12.94
N TRP A 146 -15.82 -6.65 11.75
CA TRP A 146 -16.87 -5.79 11.18
C TRP A 146 -16.79 -5.80 9.65
N SER A 147 -17.90 -5.45 9.01
CA SER A 147 -18.03 -5.28 7.56
C SER A 147 -18.90 -4.07 7.27
N ALA A 148 -18.50 -3.23 6.31
CA ALA A 148 -19.21 -2.02 5.92
C ALA A 148 -19.18 -1.83 4.40
N LYS A 149 -20.32 -1.50 3.81
CA LYS A 149 -20.44 -1.10 2.41
C LYS A 149 -20.16 0.39 2.29
N MET A 150 -19.19 0.76 1.45
CA MET A 150 -18.90 2.17 1.16
C MET A 150 -20.04 2.78 0.35
N PRO A 151 -20.55 3.96 0.76
CA PRO A 151 -21.72 4.57 0.13
C PRO A 151 -21.39 5.34 -1.15
N GLY A 152 -22.36 5.46 -2.04
CA GLY A 152 -22.36 6.45 -3.13
C GLY A 152 -21.57 6.08 -4.39
N GLN A 153 -20.80 4.99 -4.38
CA GLN A 153 -20.02 4.53 -5.53
C GLN A 153 -20.32 3.06 -5.85
N SER A 154 -19.92 2.61 -7.04
CA SER A 154 -20.21 1.26 -7.55
C SER A 154 -18.98 0.46 -8.00
N ALA A 155 -17.83 1.09 -8.13
CA ALA A 155 -16.57 0.47 -8.52
C ALA A 155 -15.50 0.81 -7.49
N PHE A 156 -14.78 -0.19 -7.01
CA PHE A 156 -13.77 -0.02 -5.97
C PHE A 156 -12.55 -0.90 -6.29
N SER A 157 -11.54 -0.28 -6.87
CA SER A 157 -10.25 -0.88 -7.18
C SER A 157 -9.05 -0.13 -6.54
N SER A 158 -9.35 0.72 -5.55
CA SER A 158 -8.36 1.43 -4.73
C SER A 158 -7.92 0.55 -3.56
N PRO A 159 -6.67 0.07 -3.51
CA PRO A 159 -6.19 -0.66 -2.35
C PRO A 159 -6.28 0.20 -1.08
N PRO A 160 -6.78 -0.36 0.04
CA PRO A 160 -6.90 0.39 1.27
C PRO A 160 -5.52 0.66 1.89
N THR A 161 -5.38 1.80 2.57
CA THR A 161 -4.20 2.17 3.35
C THR A 161 -4.60 2.47 4.78
N PHE A 162 -3.94 1.83 5.75
CA PHE A 162 -4.15 2.11 7.17
C PHE A 162 -3.11 3.10 7.70
N ALA A 163 -3.57 4.13 8.40
CA ALA A 163 -2.71 5.03 9.18
C ALA A 163 -3.43 5.60 10.40
N ALA A 164 -2.78 5.59 11.55
CA ALA A 164 -3.24 6.25 12.78
C ALA A 164 -4.71 5.96 13.18
N GLY A 165 -5.18 4.72 13.01
CA GLY A 165 -6.53 4.31 13.38
C GLY A 165 -7.60 4.59 12.33
N VAL A 166 -7.20 5.00 11.13
CA VAL A 166 -8.09 5.26 9.98
C VAL A 166 -7.68 4.39 8.80
N VAL A 167 -8.67 3.85 8.07
CA VAL A 167 -8.47 3.20 6.78
C VAL A 167 -8.92 4.16 5.69
N TYR A 168 -8.05 4.44 4.73
CA TYR A 168 -8.32 5.28 3.57
C TYR A 168 -8.47 4.39 2.34
N THR A 169 -9.48 4.69 1.50
CA THR A 169 -9.73 3.98 0.25
C THR A 169 -10.54 4.85 -0.69
N GLY A 170 -10.61 4.48 -1.95
CA GLY A 170 -11.36 5.20 -2.96
C GLY A 170 -12.44 4.36 -3.61
N GLY A 171 -13.33 5.03 -4.33
CA GLY A 171 -14.36 4.42 -5.17
C GLY A 171 -14.85 5.36 -6.25
N ALA A 172 -15.30 4.80 -7.37
CA ALA A 172 -15.80 5.52 -8.53
C ALA A 172 -17.12 4.94 -9.06
N GLY A 173 -17.65 5.58 -10.10
CA GLY A 173 -18.87 5.19 -10.80
C GLY A 173 -19.83 6.37 -10.99
N SER A 174 -19.93 7.28 -10.03
CA SER A 174 -20.67 8.54 -10.14
C SER A 174 -19.75 9.69 -9.71
N GLY A 175 -18.71 9.97 -10.51
CA GLY A 175 -17.53 10.72 -10.09
C GLY A 175 -16.62 9.84 -9.26
N GLY A 176 -15.70 10.43 -8.50
CA GLY A 176 -14.82 9.73 -7.58
C GLY A 176 -15.01 10.19 -6.15
N THR A 177 -14.78 9.29 -5.20
CA THR A 177 -14.86 9.58 -3.76
C THR A 177 -13.69 8.94 -3.03
N LEU A 178 -12.96 9.73 -2.26
CA LEU A 178 -12.03 9.28 -1.24
C LEU A 178 -12.76 9.14 0.09
N TYR A 179 -12.57 8.03 0.77
CA TYR A 179 -13.16 7.71 2.08
C TYR A 179 -12.09 7.63 3.15
N ALA A 180 -12.40 8.14 4.33
CA ALA A 180 -11.71 7.82 5.58
C ALA A 180 -12.67 7.08 6.49
N VAL A 181 -12.25 5.90 6.94
CA VAL A 181 -13.08 4.96 7.69
C VAL A 181 -12.43 4.68 9.04
N ASP A 182 -13.20 4.75 10.12
CA ASP A 182 -12.74 4.37 11.44
C ASP A 182 -12.34 2.89 11.47
N ALA A 183 -11.09 2.64 11.74
CA ALA A 183 -10.48 1.31 11.65
C ALA A 183 -11.04 0.32 12.72
N ALA A 184 -11.62 0.82 13.80
CA ALA A 184 -12.19 -0.01 14.86
C ALA A 184 -13.62 -0.43 14.59
N THR A 185 -14.39 0.39 13.87
CA THR A 185 -15.84 0.24 13.75
C THR A 185 -16.37 0.10 12.31
N GLY A 186 -15.59 0.50 11.29
CA GLY A 186 -16.04 0.57 9.90
C GLY A 186 -16.89 1.80 9.58
N ALA A 187 -17.07 2.72 10.51
CA ALA A 187 -17.84 3.95 10.28
C ALA A 187 -17.07 4.93 9.39
N VAL A 188 -17.72 5.49 8.37
CA VAL A 188 -17.16 6.56 7.55
C VAL A 188 -17.01 7.82 8.41
N LEU A 189 -15.77 8.32 8.54
CA LEU A 189 -15.43 9.53 9.28
C LEU A 189 -15.62 10.78 8.42
N TRP A 190 -15.13 10.73 7.20
CA TRP A 190 -15.30 11.78 6.20
C TRP A 190 -15.17 11.23 4.78
N THR A 191 -15.65 11.98 3.82
CA THR A 191 -15.51 11.71 2.39
C THR A 191 -15.10 12.98 1.66
N GLN A 192 -14.36 12.84 0.55
CA GLN A 192 -14.03 13.94 -0.37
C GLN A 192 -14.24 13.53 -1.81
N GLY A 193 -14.83 14.45 -2.59
CA GLY A 193 -14.93 14.28 -4.05
C GLY A 193 -13.58 14.44 -4.72
N VAL A 194 -13.26 13.54 -5.64
CA VAL A 194 -12.04 13.54 -6.44
C VAL A 194 -12.38 13.25 -7.91
N ALA A 195 -11.45 13.49 -8.83
CA ALA A 195 -11.71 13.31 -10.25
C ALA A 195 -12.04 11.87 -10.62
N ASN A 196 -11.48 10.93 -9.96
CA ASN A 196 -11.74 9.50 -10.14
C ASN A 196 -11.90 8.82 -8.80
N GLY A 197 -11.61 7.87 -8.32
CA GLY A 197 -11.73 7.43 -6.93
C GLY A 197 -11.33 5.98 -6.75
N ASP A 198 -11.30 5.23 -7.83
CA ASP A 198 -10.77 3.88 -7.90
C ASP A 198 -9.31 3.89 -8.40
N ASP A 199 -8.69 2.73 -8.44
CA ASP A 199 -7.35 2.40 -8.93
C ASP A 199 -6.18 2.99 -8.12
N SER A 200 -6.28 4.20 -7.61
CA SER A 200 -5.22 4.84 -6.82
C SER A 200 -5.33 4.48 -5.34
N SER A 201 -4.36 3.78 -4.81
CA SER A 201 -4.23 3.58 -3.34
C SER A 201 -3.80 4.89 -2.68
N PRO A 202 -4.49 5.36 -1.62
CA PRO A 202 -4.11 6.60 -0.95
C PRO A 202 -2.76 6.48 -0.24
N ALA A 203 -1.79 7.32 -0.60
CA ALA A 203 -0.55 7.45 0.17
C ALA A 203 -0.80 8.34 1.39
N VAL A 204 -0.36 7.94 2.56
CA VAL A 204 -0.70 8.62 3.82
C VAL A 204 0.54 8.94 4.64
N THR A 205 0.59 10.19 5.11
CA THR A 205 1.57 10.67 6.09
C THR A 205 0.87 11.40 7.23
N ALA A 206 1.61 11.85 8.23
CA ALA A 206 1.03 12.69 9.28
C ALA A 206 0.53 14.05 8.76
N SER A 207 1.03 14.52 7.61
CA SER A 207 0.70 15.83 7.02
C SER A 207 -0.34 15.76 5.90
N GLY A 208 -0.69 14.59 5.38
CA GLY A 208 -1.66 14.50 4.29
C GLY A 208 -2.03 13.08 3.89
N VAL A 209 -3.20 12.99 3.26
CA VAL A 209 -3.65 11.87 2.45
C VAL A 209 -3.57 12.31 1.00
N TYR A 210 -2.82 11.57 0.18
CA TYR A 210 -2.51 11.92 -1.20
C TYR A 210 -3.06 10.87 -2.14
N VAL A 211 -3.74 11.31 -3.20
CA VAL A 211 -4.23 10.45 -4.28
C VAL A 211 -3.91 11.10 -5.63
N ALA A 212 -3.72 10.27 -6.66
CA ALA A 212 -3.41 10.73 -8.00
C ALA A 212 -4.21 9.96 -9.05
N TYR A 213 -4.69 10.67 -10.05
CA TYR A 213 -5.50 10.14 -11.14
C TYR A 213 -5.01 10.69 -12.49
N ALA A 214 -5.57 10.17 -13.58
CA ALA A 214 -5.22 10.60 -14.93
C ALA A 214 -5.33 12.12 -15.11
N CYS A 215 -4.55 12.67 -16.02
CA CYS A 215 -4.38 14.11 -16.23
C CYS A 215 -3.72 14.82 -15.04
N GLU A 216 -2.81 14.14 -14.36
CA GLU A 216 -2.12 14.66 -13.18
C GLU A 216 -3.08 15.24 -12.13
N GLN A 217 -4.30 14.67 -12.03
CA GLN A 217 -5.25 15.05 -10.98
C GLN A 217 -4.73 14.55 -9.64
N ALA A 218 -3.97 15.34 -8.94
CA ALA A 218 -3.39 15.00 -7.64
C ALA A 218 -3.99 15.87 -6.53
N TYR A 219 -4.32 15.24 -5.43
CA TYR A 219 -4.98 15.88 -4.29
C TYR A 219 -4.23 15.60 -3.00
N ALA A 220 -4.28 16.57 -2.09
CA ALA A 220 -3.88 16.38 -0.69
C ALA A 220 -5.00 16.82 0.24
N PHE A 221 -5.29 16.00 1.24
CA PHE A 221 -6.32 16.25 2.26
C PHE A 221 -5.74 16.11 3.66
N ASP A 222 -6.25 16.88 4.60
CA ASP A 222 -5.95 16.70 6.03
C ASP A 222 -6.43 15.31 6.50
N PRO A 223 -5.57 14.49 7.10
CA PRO A 223 -5.94 13.12 7.45
C PRO A 223 -7.11 13.00 8.45
N LYS A 224 -7.29 13.98 9.32
CA LYS A 224 -8.30 13.94 10.39
C LYS A 224 -9.66 14.47 9.93
N SER A 225 -9.65 15.58 9.19
CA SER A 225 -10.87 16.29 8.82
C SER A 225 -11.30 16.09 7.38
N GLY A 226 -10.42 15.57 6.51
CA GLY A 226 -10.62 15.53 5.07
C GLY A 226 -10.56 16.91 4.41
N THR A 227 -10.23 17.98 5.12
CA THR A 227 -10.15 19.33 4.54
C THR A 227 -9.11 19.34 3.41
N PRO A 228 -9.46 19.85 2.21
CA PRO A 228 -8.50 19.96 1.11
C PRO A 228 -7.32 20.86 1.51
N ILE A 229 -6.09 20.38 1.26
CA ILE A 229 -4.86 21.14 1.44
C ILE A 229 -4.46 21.79 0.12
N TRP A 230 -4.37 21.00 -0.94
CA TRP A 230 -4.11 21.47 -2.31
C TRP A 230 -4.67 20.49 -3.34
N HIS A 231 -4.84 20.98 -4.57
CA HIS A 231 -5.21 20.22 -5.74
C HIS A 231 -4.36 20.68 -6.92
N HIS A 232 -3.71 19.73 -7.59
CA HIS A 232 -2.99 19.92 -8.83
C HIS A 232 -3.74 19.24 -9.97
N SER A 233 -3.79 19.87 -11.15
CA SER A 233 -4.39 19.28 -12.35
C SER A 233 -3.84 19.90 -13.61
N THR A 234 -3.84 19.15 -14.71
CA THR A 234 -3.61 19.65 -16.06
C THR A 234 -4.93 19.91 -16.78
N SER A 235 -4.87 20.42 -18.01
CA SER A 235 -6.06 20.78 -18.80
C SER A 235 -6.66 19.63 -19.59
N CYS A 236 -6.18 18.40 -19.42
CA CYS A 236 -6.77 17.24 -20.09
C CYS A 236 -7.95 16.63 -19.31
N SER A 237 -8.64 15.67 -19.89
CA SER A 237 -9.63 14.83 -19.23
C SER A 237 -9.29 13.35 -19.46
N GLY A 238 -9.30 12.56 -18.41
CA GLY A 238 -9.02 11.13 -18.46
C GLY A 238 -9.64 10.42 -17.27
N GLY A 239 -9.66 9.08 -17.34
CA GLY A 239 -10.10 8.19 -16.27
C GLY A 239 -8.96 7.27 -15.85
N GLY A 240 -9.13 6.59 -14.73
CA GLY A 240 -8.11 5.74 -14.12
C GLY A 240 -7.21 6.51 -13.17
N GLY A 241 -6.41 5.80 -12.41
CA GLY A 241 -5.49 6.37 -11.45
C GLY A 241 -4.36 5.42 -11.16
N ARG A 242 -3.30 5.96 -10.60
CA ARG A 242 -2.15 5.18 -10.18
C ARG A 242 -1.75 5.57 -8.77
N THR A 243 -1.41 4.58 -7.98
CA THR A 243 -0.94 4.77 -6.61
C THR A 243 0.24 5.71 -6.57
N PRO A 244 0.13 6.88 -5.93
CA PRO A 244 1.24 7.80 -5.77
C PRO A 244 2.22 7.31 -4.71
N VAL A 245 3.47 7.74 -4.81
CA VAL A 245 4.53 7.45 -3.83
C VAL A 245 4.92 8.72 -3.11
N VAL A 246 4.94 8.72 -1.78
CA VAL A 246 5.43 9.85 -0.97
C VAL A 246 6.83 9.54 -0.43
N ALA A 247 7.84 10.20 -0.97
CA ALA A 247 9.22 10.04 -0.53
C ALA A 247 10.06 11.28 -0.81
N ASP A 248 11.09 11.52 -0.02
CA ASP A 248 12.06 12.64 -0.14
C ASP A 248 11.41 14.02 -0.38
N GLY A 249 10.28 14.28 0.29
CA GLY A 249 9.50 15.51 0.16
C GLY A 249 8.77 15.66 -1.18
N GLY A 250 8.77 14.64 -2.02
CA GLY A 250 8.05 14.54 -3.29
C GLY A 250 6.84 13.62 -3.21
N LEU A 251 5.82 13.97 -3.97
CA LEU A 251 4.73 13.10 -4.37
C LEU A 251 4.99 12.67 -5.82
N TRP A 252 5.33 11.41 -6.00
CA TRP A 252 5.65 10.81 -7.30
C TRP A 252 4.36 10.29 -7.90
N ILE A 253 3.95 10.87 -9.02
CA ILE A 253 2.72 10.52 -9.72
C ILE A 253 3.04 9.96 -11.10
N ARG A 254 2.23 9.00 -11.53
CA ARG A 254 2.25 8.39 -12.86
C ARG A 254 0.94 8.73 -13.54
N ASP A 255 0.97 9.00 -14.83
CA ASP A 255 -0.22 9.37 -15.58
C ASP A 255 -0.56 8.35 -16.66
N ASP A 256 -1.84 8.04 -16.82
CA ASP A 256 -2.36 7.11 -17.83
C ASP A 256 -2.95 7.82 -19.05
N ALA A 257 -3.04 9.15 -19.02
CA ALA A 257 -3.59 9.95 -20.10
C ALA A 257 -2.53 10.42 -21.12
N GLY A 258 -1.30 9.88 -21.01
CA GLY A 258 -0.19 10.20 -21.89
C GLY A 258 0.58 11.47 -21.51
N MET A 259 0.41 11.95 -20.29
CA MET A 259 1.26 12.98 -19.70
C MET A 259 2.55 12.35 -19.16
N GLU A 260 3.64 13.11 -19.11
CA GLU A 260 4.86 12.63 -18.46
C GLU A 260 4.64 12.47 -16.96
N PRO A 261 5.14 11.39 -16.34
CA PRO A 261 5.10 11.25 -14.89
C PRO A 261 5.80 12.42 -14.20
N ALA A 262 5.20 12.92 -13.13
CA ALA A 262 5.66 14.12 -12.44
C ALA A 262 6.01 13.84 -10.96
N VAL A 263 6.87 14.72 -10.42
CA VAL A 263 7.13 14.80 -8.98
C VAL A 263 6.60 16.15 -8.50
N LEU A 264 5.61 16.09 -7.60
CA LEU A 264 5.04 17.28 -6.98
C LEU A 264 5.65 17.48 -5.58
N THR A 265 5.70 18.71 -5.11
CA THR A 265 6.03 19.00 -3.72
C THR A 265 4.88 18.57 -2.82
N VAL A 266 5.16 17.75 -1.82
CA VAL A 266 4.16 17.25 -0.86
C VAL A 266 3.42 18.39 -0.14
N ALA A 267 4.10 19.51 0.09
CA ALA A 267 3.57 20.62 0.88
C ALA A 267 2.48 21.43 0.18
N ASP A 268 2.59 21.64 -1.13
CA ASP A 268 1.75 22.59 -1.89
C ASP A 268 1.33 22.11 -3.28
N GLY A 269 1.74 20.92 -3.70
CA GLY A 269 1.42 20.35 -5.01
C GLY A 269 2.13 20.99 -6.18
N ALA A 270 3.15 21.84 -5.95
CA ALA A 270 3.94 22.45 -7.03
C ALA A 270 4.79 21.40 -7.76
N VAL A 271 4.86 21.49 -9.08
CA VAL A 271 5.69 20.58 -9.90
C VAL A 271 7.17 20.83 -9.61
N ARG A 272 7.89 19.80 -9.18
CA ARG A 272 9.35 19.80 -9.00
C ARG A 272 10.09 19.41 -10.28
N GLY A 273 9.47 18.56 -11.09
CA GLY A 273 10.05 18.05 -12.33
C GLY A 273 9.23 16.90 -12.88
N THR A 274 9.56 16.49 -14.09
CA THR A 274 9.02 15.30 -14.75
C THR A 274 10.11 14.26 -14.93
N TYR A 275 9.74 12.99 -15.07
CA TYR A 275 10.67 11.91 -15.35
C TYR A 275 10.16 11.05 -16.49
N GLU A 276 11.10 10.53 -17.29
CA GLU A 276 10.75 9.70 -18.43
C GLU A 276 10.21 8.34 -17.97
N ALA A 277 9.06 7.95 -18.55
CA ALA A 277 8.57 6.60 -18.56
C ALA A 277 8.05 6.30 -19.98
N ALA A 278 8.31 5.10 -20.47
CA ALA A 278 8.02 4.79 -21.89
C ALA A 278 6.54 4.67 -22.17
N ASP A 279 5.75 4.33 -21.18
CA ASP A 279 4.29 4.30 -21.21
C ASP A 279 3.70 4.55 -19.82
N GLY A 280 2.41 4.83 -19.74
CA GLY A 280 1.69 5.01 -18.49
C GLY A 280 1.52 3.73 -17.65
N TRP A 281 2.03 2.59 -18.11
CA TRP A 281 1.88 1.27 -17.48
C TRP A 281 3.05 0.87 -16.59
N THR A 282 3.98 1.78 -16.35
CA THR A 282 5.13 1.52 -15.45
C THR A 282 4.67 1.25 -14.03
N PRO A 283 5.28 0.27 -13.34
CA PRO A 283 5.01 0.03 -11.92
C PRO A 283 5.36 1.22 -11.03
N ALA A 284 4.82 1.24 -9.81
CA ALA A 284 5.25 2.21 -8.81
C ALA A 284 6.75 2.09 -8.55
N PRO A 285 7.51 3.19 -8.49
CA PRO A 285 8.92 3.15 -8.13
C PRO A 285 9.11 2.83 -6.64
N ALA A 286 10.28 2.32 -6.28
CA ALA A 286 10.74 2.34 -4.89
C ALA A 286 11.69 3.52 -4.68
N ILE A 287 11.51 4.27 -3.59
CA ILE A 287 12.33 5.46 -3.29
C ILE A 287 12.96 5.33 -1.90
N ASP A 288 14.25 5.05 -1.86
CA ASP A 288 15.03 4.92 -0.62
C ASP A 288 15.99 6.11 -0.44
N GLY A 289 15.62 7.03 0.42
CA GLY A 289 16.36 8.27 0.61
C GLY A 289 16.45 9.07 -0.69
N HIS A 290 17.67 9.19 -1.25
CA HIS A 290 17.90 9.90 -2.51
C HIS A 290 18.03 8.97 -3.74
N GLN A 291 17.70 7.70 -3.59
CA GLN A 291 17.77 6.69 -4.65
C GLN A 291 16.35 6.29 -5.05
N GLY A 292 16.01 6.45 -6.31
CA GLY A 292 14.74 5.99 -6.89
C GLY A 292 14.98 4.86 -7.88
N TYR A 293 14.20 3.80 -7.77
CA TYR A 293 14.32 2.59 -8.59
C TYR A 293 13.07 2.44 -9.44
N PHE A 294 13.24 2.51 -10.76
CA PHE A 294 12.16 2.54 -11.75
C PHE A 294 12.28 1.37 -12.69
N VAL A 295 11.21 0.60 -12.85
CA VAL A 295 11.12 -0.44 -13.89
C VAL A 295 10.37 0.14 -15.08
N ASP A 296 11.01 0.17 -16.23
CA ASP A 296 10.45 0.65 -17.47
C ASP A 296 10.94 -0.21 -18.65
N ASN A 297 10.03 -0.61 -19.55
CA ASN A 297 10.35 -1.45 -20.71
C ASN A 297 11.22 -2.68 -20.39
N GLY A 298 10.99 -3.32 -19.25
CA GLY A 298 11.75 -4.51 -18.85
C GLY A 298 13.14 -4.23 -18.28
N VAL A 299 13.47 -2.98 -17.99
CA VAL A 299 14.76 -2.54 -17.45
C VAL A 299 14.55 -1.79 -16.13
N LEU A 300 15.38 -2.06 -15.14
CA LEU A 300 15.43 -1.32 -13.89
C LEU A 300 16.48 -0.21 -14.00
N THR A 301 16.09 1.01 -13.68
CA THR A 301 16.98 2.18 -13.67
C THR A 301 16.99 2.80 -12.28
N GLU A 302 18.16 3.04 -11.71
CA GLU A 302 18.29 3.91 -10.53
C GLU A 302 18.48 5.35 -10.99
N ARG A 303 17.70 6.25 -10.36
CA ARG A 303 17.79 7.69 -10.55
C ARG A 303 17.89 8.38 -9.20
N HIS A 304 18.63 9.49 -9.17
CA HIS A 304 18.65 10.34 -7.98
C HIS A 304 17.29 11.03 -7.81
N SER A 305 16.64 10.87 -6.65
CA SER A 305 15.26 11.34 -6.41
C SER A 305 15.02 12.85 -6.57
N ARG A 306 16.06 13.68 -6.49
CA ARG A 306 15.94 15.14 -6.62
C ARG A 306 16.39 15.67 -7.95
N THR A 307 17.45 15.12 -8.55
CA THR A 307 17.98 15.60 -9.85
C THR A 307 17.43 14.80 -11.02
N LEU A 308 16.85 13.63 -10.76
CA LEU A 308 16.32 12.66 -11.74
C LEU A 308 17.39 12.09 -12.68
N GLU A 309 18.65 12.37 -12.42
CA GLU A 309 19.80 11.82 -13.16
C GLU A 309 19.93 10.33 -12.93
N SER A 310 20.01 9.56 -14.01
CA SER A 310 20.27 8.11 -13.98
C SER A 310 21.71 7.83 -13.59
N ARG A 311 21.92 6.85 -12.70
CA ARG A 311 23.26 6.45 -12.25
C ARG A 311 23.65 5.09 -12.78
N TRP A 312 22.72 4.12 -12.77
CA TRP A 312 22.95 2.80 -13.31
C TRP A 312 21.64 2.21 -13.85
N THR A 313 21.77 1.20 -14.69
CA THR A 313 20.67 0.41 -15.25
C THR A 313 20.97 -1.09 -15.12
N PHE A 314 19.93 -1.88 -14.98
CA PHE A 314 20.00 -3.33 -14.97
C PHE A 314 18.89 -3.91 -15.85
N ALA A 315 19.27 -4.64 -16.88
CA ALA A 315 18.35 -5.20 -17.84
C ALA A 315 17.87 -6.62 -17.47
N GLY A 316 18.62 -7.36 -16.66
CA GLY A 316 18.29 -8.73 -16.34
C GLY A 316 18.06 -9.58 -17.59
N ASP A 317 16.85 -10.09 -17.74
CA ASP A 317 16.38 -10.80 -18.94
C ASP A 317 15.62 -9.91 -19.93
N ASN A 318 15.65 -8.59 -19.77
CA ASN A 318 14.87 -7.59 -20.51
C ASN A 318 13.34 -7.76 -20.38
N GLN A 319 12.87 -8.41 -19.32
CA GLN A 319 11.45 -8.64 -19.05
C GLN A 319 11.08 -8.34 -17.59
N LEU A 320 11.86 -7.47 -16.93
CA LEU A 320 11.53 -7.00 -15.58
C LEU A 320 10.14 -6.38 -15.57
N SER A 321 9.33 -6.75 -14.58
CA SER A 321 7.89 -6.43 -14.62
C SER A 321 7.32 -6.02 -13.27
N SER A 322 7.81 -6.58 -12.16
CA SER A 322 7.27 -6.22 -10.86
C SER A 322 7.61 -4.78 -10.48
N ALA A 323 6.78 -4.16 -9.65
CA ALA A 323 7.23 -3.01 -8.88
C ALA A 323 8.45 -3.43 -8.03
N PRO A 324 9.55 -2.66 -8.03
CA PRO A 324 10.68 -2.96 -7.19
C PRO A 324 10.37 -2.68 -5.72
N ILE A 325 11.01 -3.42 -4.82
CA ILE A 325 11.05 -3.09 -3.40
C ILE A 325 12.51 -3.04 -2.93
N VAL A 326 12.79 -2.21 -1.95
CA VAL A 326 14.12 -2.11 -1.31
C VAL A 326 14.04 -2.67 0.09
N VAL A 327 14.88 -3.65 0.39
CA VAL A 327 14.97 -4.23 1.74
C VAL A 327 16.43 -4.18 2.19
N ASN A 328 16.70 -3.43 3.25
CA ASN A 328 18.04 -3.25 3.82
C ASN A 328 19.09 -2.82 2.77
N GLY A 329 18.70 -1.96 1.80
CA GLY A 329 19.58 -1.48 0.73
C GLY A 329 19.76 -2.44 -0.46
N TYR A 330 19.09 -3.59 -0.47
CA TYR A 330 19.00 -4.46 -1.63
C TYR A 330 17.68 -4.24 -2.39
N VAL A 331 17.78 -4.08 -3.70
CA VAL A 331 16.61 -3.93 -4.59
C VAL A 331 16.19 -5.30 -5.09
N TYR A 332 14.93 -5.67 -4.80
CA TYR A 332 14.33 -6.88 -5.31
C TYR A 332 13.41 -6.55 -6.49
N VAL A 333 13.56 -7.27 -7.59
CA VAL A 333 12.75 -7.09 -8.79
C VAL A 333 12.52 -8.43 -9.49
N GLY A 334 11.31 -8.65 -9.96
CA GLY A 334 10.88 -9.85 -10.67
C GLY A 334 10.60 -9.61 -12.15
N SER A 335 10.59 -10.68 -12.94
CA SER A 335 10.31 -10.63 -14.37
C SER A 335 9.15 -11.55 -14.79
N ARG A 336 8.65 -11.31 -15.99
CA ARG A 336 7.62 -12.15 -16.64
C ARG A 336 8.10 -13.58 -16.95
N THR A 337 9.40 -13.84 -16.90
CA THR A 337 9.95 -15.21 -17.07
C THR A 337 10.05 -15.97 -15.76
N GLY A 338 9.64 -15.33 -14.63
CA GLY A 338 9.74 -15.93 -13.30
C GLY A 338 11.09 -15.76 -12.64
N GLN A 339 11.99 -14.95 -13.18
CA GLN A 339 13.24 -14.61 -12.52
C GLN A 339 13.02 -13.55 -11.43
N LEU A 340 13.61 -13.76 -10.27
CA LEU A 340 13.72 -12.81 -9.19
C LEU A 340 15.18 -12.46 -8.99
N TRP A 341 15.52 -11.17 -8.94
CA TRP A 341 16.85 -10.68 -8.64
C TRP A 341 16.86 -9.88 -7.34
N ALA A 342 18.00 -9.94 -6.67
CA ALA A 342 18.40 -8.96 -5.66
C ALA A 342 19.67 -8.25 -6.15
N LEU A 343 19.63 -6.91 -6.15
CA LEU A 343 20.75 -6.07 -6.54
C LEU A 343 21.23 -5.24 -5.35
N ASN A 344 22.50 -4.92 -5.32
CA ASN A 344 23.01 -3.88 -4.44
C ASN A 344 22.43 -2.52 -4.90
N GLY A 345 21.64 -1.86 -4.07
CA GLY A 345 20.96 -0.61 -4.44
C GLY A 345 21.92 0.52 -4.84
N ALA A 346 23.10 0.59 -4.23
CA ALA A 346 24.06 1.65 -4.52
C ALA A 346 24.81 1.45 -5.85
N THR A 347 25.04 0.20 -6.27
CA THR A 347 25.89 -0.09 -7.45
C THR A 347 25.14 -0.67 -8.64
N GLY A 348 23.93 -1.23 -8.42
CA GLY A 348 23.17 -1.94 -9.45
C GLY A 348 23.71 -3.35 -9.75
N GLU A 349 24.73 -3.82 -9.02
CA GLU A 349 25.28 -5.14 -9.22
C GLU A 349 24.33 -6.22 -8.71
N PRO A 350 23.98 -7.24 -9.53
CA PRO A 350 23.17 -8.36 -9.07
C PRO A 350 23.98 -9.22 -8.09
N VAL A 351 23.46 -9.37 -6.87
CA VAL A 351 24.12 -10.15 -5.81
C VAL A 351 23.49 -11.53 -5.63
N TRP A 352 22.26 -11.71 -6.14
CA TRP A 352 21.55 -12.98 -6.10
C TRP A 352 20.43 -13.01 -7.13
N SER A 353 20.11 -14.20 -7.61
CA SER A 353 18.91 -14.45 -8.42
C SER A 353 18.42 -15.88 -8.27
N THR A 354 17.14 -16.06 -8.52
CA THR A 354 16.49 -17.37 -8.54
C THR A 354 15.30 -17.36 -9.51
N ASN A 355 14.88 -18.56 -9.97
CA ASN A 355 13.64 -18.70 -10.70
C ASN A 355 12.53 -19.20 -9.77
N VAL A 356 11.39 -18.52 -9.73
CA VAL A 356 10.26 -18.86 -8.85
C VAL A 356 9.33 -19.91 -9.48
N GLY A 357 9.54 -20.26 -10.75
CA GLY A 357 8.79 -21.30 -11.44
C GLY A 357 7.59 -20.81 -12.27
N SER A 358 7.09 -19.60 -12.01
CA SER A 358 5.95 -18.99 -12.71
C SER A 358 6.20 -17.50 -12.93
N PRO A 359 5.55 -16.85 -13.92
CA PRO A 359 5.71 -15.41 -14.17
C PRO A 359 5.43 -14.55 -12.95
N ILE A 360 6.33 -13.59 -12.69
CA ILE A 360 6.08 -12.49 -11.75
C ILE A 360 5.50 -11.35 -12.57
N ALA A 361 4.18 -11.14 -12.48
CA ALA A 361 3.48 -10.18 -13.31
C ALA A 361 3.76 -8.72 -12.90
N ALA A 362 3.59 -7.80 -13.84
CA ALA A 362 3.48 -6.39 -13.52
C ALA A 362 2.21 -6.12 -12.71
N PRO A 363 2.24 -5.21 -11.73
CA PRO A 363 1.02 -4.73 -11.12
C PRO A 363 0.22 -3.92 -12.17
N ASP A 364 -1.01 -4.33 -12.40
CA ASP A 364 -1.97 -3.62 -13.25
C ASP A 364 -3.07 -3.06 -12.37
N GLU A 365 -2.94 -1.79 -12.01
CA GLU A 365 -3.83 -1.13 -11.04
C GLU A 365 -5.23 -0.92 -11.62
N HIS A 366 -5.41 -0.96 -12.96
CA HIS A 366 -6.70 -0.83 -13.62
C HIS A 366 -7.41 -2.18 -13.85
N ASN A 367 -6.73 -3.30 -13.64
CA ASN A 367 -7.28 -4.60 -13.94
C ASN A 367 -8.06 -5.17 -12.75
N VAL A 368 -9.36 -5.30 -12.91
CA VAL A 368 -10.24 -5.89 -11.88
C VAL A 368 -10.55 -7.36 -12.12
N SER A 369 -9.98 -7.96 -13.20
CA SER A 369 -10.10 -9.38 -13.51
C SER A 369 -9.14 -10.27 -12.72
N GLN A 370 -8.33 -9.67 -11.87
CA GLN A 370 -7.41 -10.35 -10.94
C GLN A 370 -7.06 -9.42 -9.78
N PRO A 371 -6.59 -9.95 -8.64
CA PRO A 371 -6.06 -9.13 -7.57
C PRO A 371 -4.80 -8.37 -8.01
N LEU A 372 -4.60 -7.16 -7.48
CA LEU A 372 -3.38 -6.39 -7.71
C LEU A 372 -2.18 -7.11 -7.10
N THR A 373 -1.17 -7.42 -7.91
CA THR A 373 0.04 -8.13 -7.48
C THR A 373 1.16 -7.17 -7.05
N GLY A 374 2.17 -7.67 -6.35
CA GLY A 374 3.34 -6.91 -5.92
C GLY A 374 4.21 -7.70 -4.96
N LEU A 375 5.50 -7.37 -4.89
CA LEU A 375 6.44 -7.97 -3.94
C LEU A 375 6.19 -7.44 -2.52
N ALA A 376 6.54 -8.24 -1.52
CA ALA A 376 6.52 -7.80 -0.13
C ALA A 376 7.71 -8.41 0.65
N ALA A 377 8.04 -7.80 1.78
CA ALA A 377 9.02 -8.35 2.70
C ALA A 377 8.61 -8.11 4.16
N GLY A 378 9.17 -8.87 5.07
CA GLY A 378 8.95 -8.71 6.50
C GLY A 378 9.13 -10.02 7.26
N GLY A 379 9.37 -9.92 8.57
CA GLY A 379 9.51 -11.10 9.44
C GLY A 379 10.60 -12.07 8.99
N GLY A 380 11.67 -11.57 8.37
CA GLY A 380 12.77 -12.40 7.86
C GLY A 380 12.56 -12.95 6.44
N LEU A 381 11.48 -12.57 5.76
CA LEU A 381 11.11 -13.10 4.44
C LEU A 381 11.08 -12.02 3.37
N VAL A 382 11.35 -12.44 2.13
CA VAL A 382 10.92 -11.79 0.89
C VAL A 382 9.85 -12.70 0.27
N VAL A 383 8.67 -12.17 0.00
CA VAL A 383 7.48 -12.92 -0.45
C VAL A 383 7.08 -12.47 -1.84
N VAL A 384 6.97 -13.42 -2.75
CA VAL A 384 6.84 -13.21 -4.19
C VAL A 384 5.57 -13.88 -4.71
N PRO A 385 4.57 -13.13 -5.15
CA PRO A 385 3.47 -13.68 -5.91
C PRO A 385 3.90 -13.96 -7.36
N ALA A 386 3.60 -15.17 -7.84
CA ALA A 386 3.92 -15.63 -9.16
C ALA A 386 2.71 -16.36 -9.76
N THR A 387 1.85 -15.63 -10.46
CA THR A 387 0.56 -16.05 -10.99
C THR A 387 -0.36 -16.56 -9.87
N ASN A 388 -0.55 -17.88 -9.73
CA ASN A 388 -1.37 -18.53 -8.70
C ASN A 388 -0.54 -19.03 -7.48
N THR A 389 0.76 -18.86 -7.54
CA THR A 389 1.70 -19.36 -6.54
C THR A 389 2.27 -18.21 -5.71
N LEU A 390 2.44 -18.44 -4.42
CA LEU A 390 3.15 -17.56 -3.50
C LEU A 390 4.44 -18.26 -3.04
N VAL A 391 5.59 -17.60 -3.18
CA VAL A 391 6.89 -18.15 -2.81
C VAL A 391 7.57 -17.26 -1.79
N ALA A 392 8.12 -17.85 -0.72
CA ALA A 392 8.86 -17.12 0.30
C ALA A 392 10.34 -17.51 0.32
N TYR A 393 11.18 -16.50 0.46
CA TYR A 393 12.64 -16.63 0.58
C TYR A 393 13.12 -16.00 1.87
N GLY A 394 14.15 -16.58 2.49
CA GLY A 394 14.77 -16.10 3.73
C GLY A 394 15.98 -16.96 4.13
N HIS A 395 16.46 -16.84 5.37
CA HIS A 395 17.52 -17.67 5.97
C HIS A 395 17.00 -18.65 6.99
#